data_34b072fceb8924a79b5058bcebdbac95
#
_entry.id   34b072fceb8924a79b5058bcebdbac95
#
_cell.length_a   1.000
_cell.length_b   1.000
_cell.length_c   1.000
_cell.angle_alpha   90.00
_cell.angle_beta   90.00
_cell.angle_gamma   90.00
#
_symmetry.space_group_name_H-M   'P 1'
#
loop_
_entity.id
_entity.type
_entity.pdbx_description
1 polymer ?
#
loop_
_entity_poly.entity_id
_entity_poly.type
_entity_poly.pdbx_seq_one_letter_code
_entity_poly.pdbx_strand_id
1 'polypeptide(L)'
;CVPATPLDESGAVLDYRCLDSFYDHPRVQGLAEMMNFVGIIAGDDQPLEKIVAAQAHHKKIDGHAPDLMDNDLNAYIAAGVYSDHECHDLSDAIAKLERGQFIMIREGTAARNLEALFPLLCDQYAERCMFCTDDIHPSDLLERGHIDAIVKKAIHMGADPITTIKVACHNAARYFLL
;
A
#
# COMPACT_ATOMS: atom_id res chain seq x y z
N CYS A 1 11.58 -4.59 0.44
CA CYS A 1 12.80 -5.43 0.28
C CYS A 1 14.02 -4.69 0.75
N VAL A 2 14.94 -5.39 1.40
CA VAL A 2 16.16 -4.80 1.96
C VAL A 2 17.30 -4.74 0.92
N PRO A 3 18.08 -3.67 0.89
CA PRO A 3 17.80 -2.39 1.56
C PRO A 3 16.55 -1.73 0.98
N ALA A 4 15.79 -1.05 1.82
CA ALA A 4 14.59 -0.33 1.41
C ALA A 4 14.93 0.89 0.54
N THR A 5 16.00 1.59 0.93
CA THR A 5 16.58 2.73 0.21
C THR A 5 18.11 2.62 0.18
N PRO A 6 18.83 3.40 -0.65
CA PRO A 6 20.29 3.43 -0.63
C PRO A 6 20.92 3.86 0.70
N LEU A 7 20.13 4.47 1.58
CA LEU A 7 20.58 4.94 2.90
C LEU A 7 20.37 3.88 4.00
N ASP A 8 19.73 2.76 3.66
CA ASP A 8 19.42 1.70 4.63
C ASP A 8 20.61 0.76 4.82
N GLU A 9 21.06 0.62 6.06
CA GLU A 9 22.10 -0.34 6.46
C GLU A 9 21.43 -1.65 6.87
N SER A 10 21.14 -2.51 5.91
CA SER A 10 20.59 -3.83 6.16
C SER A 10 21.65 -4.93 6.14
N GLY A 11 21.40 -6.03 6.86
CA GLY A 11 22.31 -7.18 6.90
C GLY A 11 22.33 -8.01 5.62
N ALA A 12 21.54 -7.65 4.61
CA ALA A 12 21.42 -8.35 3.34
C ALA A 12 21.05 -7.40 2.21
N VAL A 13 21.33 -7.83 0.98
CA VAL A 13 20.86 -7.16 -0.25
C VAL A 13 20.02 -8.15 -1.05
N LEU A 14 18.72 -7.90 -1.14
CA LEU A 14 17.80 -8.67 -1.97
C LEU A 14 17.59 -7.94 -3.30
N ASP A 15 18.40 -8.24 -4.28
CA ASP A 15 18.24 -7.75 -5.64
C ASP A 15 17.06 -8.44 -6.36
N TYR A 16 16.76 -8.03 -7.59
CA TYR A 16 15.66 -8.61 -8.34
C TYR A 16 15.86 -10.12 -8.61
N ARG A 17 17.09 -10.62 -8.74
CA ARG A 17 17.37 -12.02 -8.99
C ARG A 17 17.04 -12.89 -7.78
N CYS A 18 17.30 -12.36 -6.59
CA CYS A 18 16.88 -13.00 -5.35
C CYS A 18 15.35 -13.08 -5.25
N LEU A 19 14.64 -12.00 -5.61
CA LEU A 19 13.20 -11.91 -5.54
C LEU A 19 12.49 -12.77 -6.60
N ASP A 20 13.03 -12.78 -7.80
CA ASP A 20 12.49 -13.50 -8.96
C ASP A 20 12.19 -14.97 -8.64
N SER A 21 13.11 -15.64 -7.93
CA SER A 21 12.98 -17.03 -7.53
C SER A 21 11.79 -17.31 -6.59
N PHE A 22 11.26 -16.30 -5.91
CA PHE A 22 10.11 -16.46 -5.01
C PHE A 22 8.76 -16.26 -5.71
N TYR A 23 8.71 -15.60 -6.86
CA TYR A 23 7.46 -15.26 -7.51
C TYR A 23 6.69 -16.48 -8.04
N ASP A 24 7.34 -17.60 -8.29
CA ASP A 24 6.68 -18.86 -8.65
C ASP A 24 5.96 -19.53 -7.47
N HIS A 25 6.24 -19.10 -6.24
CA HIS A 25 5.58 -19.66 -5.08
C HIS A 25 4.13 -19.16 -4.97
N PRO A 26 3.12 -20.05 -4.88
CA PRO A 26 1.70 -19.67 -4.98
C PRO A 26 1.21 -18.76 -3.84
N ARG A 27 1.93 -18.69 -2.74
CA ARG A 27 1.59 -17.80 -1.60
C ARG A 27 2.28 -16.43 -1.66
N VAL A 28 3.16 -16.20 -2.63
CA VAL A 28 3.79 -14.90 -2.85
C VAL A 28 2.88 -14.08 -3.77
N GLN A 29 2.22 -13.08 -3.22
CA GLN A 29 1.20 -12.28 -3.92
C GLN A 29 1.77 -11.06 -4.62
N GLY A 30 2.88 -10.52 -4.16
CA GLY A 30 3.43 -9.29 -4.73
C GLY A 30 4.82 -8.95 -4.23
N LEU A 31 5.34 -7.88 -4.79
CA LEU A 31 6.50 -7.15 -4.30
C LEU A 31 6.02 -6.21 -3.19
N ALA A 32 6.53 -6.42 -1.97
CA ALA A 32 6.18 -5.60 -0.83
C ALA A 32 6.82 -4.22 -0.94
N GLU A 33 6.18 -3.28 -0.37
CA GLU A 33 6.31 -1.83 -0.46
C GLU A 33 7.59 -1.29 -1.12
N MET A 34 7.39 -0.51 -2.17
CA MET A 34 8.48 0.12 -2.90
C MET A 34 8.83 1.47 -2.29
N MET A 35 9.63 1.45 -1.22
CA MET A 35 10.02 2.63 -0.47
C MET A 35 11.02 3.54 -1.22
N ASN A 36 11.78 3.00 -2.18
CA ASN A 36 12.74 3.79 -2.94
C ASN A 36 12.07 4.54 -4.10
N PHE A 37 11.05 5.36 -3.80
CA PHE A 37 10.40 6.19 -4.80
C PHE A 37 11.35 7.21 -5.43
N VAL A 38 12.32 7.71 -4.66
CA VAL A 38 13.35 8.63 -5.18
C VAL A 38 14.16 7.97 -6.29
N GLY A 39 14.61 6.73 -6.08
CA GLY A 39 15.33 5.97 -7.09
C GLY A 39 14.49 5.67 -8.34
N ILE A 40 13.18 5.38 -8.16
CA ILE A 40 12.27 5.18 -9.30
C ILE A 40 12.17 6.47 -10.13
N ILE A 41 11.95 7.62 -9.49
CA ILE A 41 11.82 8.91 -10.16
C ILE A 41 13.13 9.29 -10.87
N ALA A 42 14.27 8.98 -10.25
CA ALA A 42 15.60 9.20 -10.83
C ALA A 42 15.94 8.23 -11.97
N GLY A 43 15.20 7.14 -12.12
CA GLY A 43 15.47 6.11 -13.13
C GLY A 43 16.57 5.13 -12.73
N ASP A 44 16.77 4.91 -11.43
CA ASP A 44 17.76 3.97 -10.91
C ASP A 44 17.42 2.52 -11.29
N ASP A 45 18.39 1.77 -11.79
CA ASP A 45 18.22 0.41 -12.25
C ASP A 45 17.71 -0.53 -11.14
N GLN A 46 18.27 -0.44 -9.94
CA GLN A 46 17.97 -1.37 -8.85
C GLN A 46 16.48 -1.45 -8.45
N PRO A 47 15.77 -0.37 -8.16
CA PRO A 47 14.33 -0.45 -7.89
C PRO A 47 13.52 -0.79 -9.15
N LEU A 48 13.91 -0.31 -10.32
CA LEU A 48 13.22 -0.60 -11.58
C LEU A 48 13.32 -2.06 -11.99
N GLU A 49 14.47 -2.71 -11.82
CA GLU A 49 14.65 -4.15 -12.07
C GLU A 49 13.73 -4.99 -11.17
N LYS A 50 13.54 -4.61 -9.89
CA LYS A 50 12.60 -5.30 -8.98
C LYS A 50 11.15 -5.18 -9.47
N ILE A 51 10.76 -4.00 -9.96
CA ILE A 51 9.43 -3.75 -10.52
C ILE A 51 9.21 -4.59 -11.77
N VAL A 52 10.17 -4.57 -12.71
CA VAL A 52 10.09 -5.33 -13.96
C VAL A 52 9.99 -6.84 -13.69
N ALA A 53 10.77 -7.37 -12.75
CA ALA A 53 10.68 -8.76 -12.34
C ALA A 53 9.29 -9.12 -11.78
N ALA A 54 8.74 -8.29 -10.89
CA ALA A 54 7.39 -8.50 -10.37
C ALA A 54 6.32 -8.44 -11.47
N GLN A 55 6.43 -7.52 -12.41
CA GLN A 55 5.52 -7.41 -13.56
C GLN A 55 5.58 -8.63 -14.49
N ALA A 56 6.77 -9.16 -14.74
CA ALA A 56 6.96 -10.36 -15.55
C ALA A 56 6.23 -11.59 -15.00
N HIS A 57 6.10 -11.66 -13.67
CA HIS A 57 5.33 -12.70 -12.97
C HIS A 57 3.88 -12.30 -12.64
N HIS A 58 3.37 -11.19 -13.21
CA HIS A 58 2.02 -10.66 -12.94
C HIS A 58 1.73 -10.42 -11.45
N LYS A 59 2.76 -10.08 -10.67
CA LYS A 59 2.63 -9.81 -9.23
C LYS A 59 2.24 -8.37 -8.97
N LYS A 60 1.51 -8.16 -7.88
CA LYS A 60 1.20 -6.82 -7.40
C LYS A 60 2.47 -6.13 -6.88
N ILE A 61 2.49 -4.82 -6.99
CA ILE A 61 3.58 -3.99 -6.46
C ILE A 61 2.94 -2.99 -5.51
N ASP A 62 3.28 -3.13 -4.24
CA ASP A 62 2.81 -2.23 -3.21
C ASP A 62 3.70 -0.99 -3.11
N GLY A 63 3.08 0.15 -2.86
CA GLY A 63 3.75 1.44 -2.83
C GLY A 63 3.97 1.97 -1.43
N HIS A 64 4.89 2.92 -1.34
CA HIS A 64 5.24 3.68 -0.17
C HIS A 64 5.78 5.04 -0.65
N ALA A 65 4.92 6.04 -0.75
CA ALA A 65 5.28 7.31 -1.35
C ALA A 65 4.61 8.50 -0.63
N PRO A 66 5.05 8.79 0.62
CA PRO A 66 4.49 9.91 1.38
C PRO A 66 4.73 11.22 0.63
N ASP A 67 3.72 12.07 0.59
CA ASP A 67 3.77 13.43 0.02
C ASP A 67 4.23 13.54 -1.44
N LEU A 68 4.19 12.43 -2.19
CA LEU A 68 4.60 12.43 -3.58
C LEU A 68 3.49 13.00 -4.46
N MET A 69 3.80 14.06 -5.19
CA MET A 69 2.82 14.84 -5.96
C MET A 69 3.27 15.06 -7.41
N ASP A 70 2.37 15.56 -8.22
CA ASP A 70 2.60 16.06 -9.58
C ASP A 70 3.35 15.08 -10.51
N ASN A 71 4.43 15.53 -11.14
CA ASN A 71 5.20 14.74 -12.10
C ASN A 71 5.92 13.56 -11.44
N ASP A 72 6.37 13.72 -10.21
CA ASP A 72 7.06 12.68 -9.46
C ASP A 72 6.09 11.53 -9.13
N LEU A 73 4.86 11.87 -8.72
CA LEU A 73 3.79 10.89 -8.55
C LEU A 73 3.44 10.19 -9.88
N ASN A 74 3.37 10.95 -10.97
CA ASN A 74 3.12 10.37 -12.30
C ASN A 74 4.22 9.38 -12.71
N ALA A 75 5.49 9.70 -12.46
CA ALA A 75 6.62 8.82 -12.75
C ALA A 75 6.55 7.53 -11.92
N TYR A 76 6.27 7.64 -10.63
CA TYR A 76 6.11 6.51 -9.73
C TYR A 76 4.98 5.55 -10.15
N ILE A 77 3.82 6.10 -10.48
CA ILE A 77 2.68 5.32 -10.98
C ILE A 77 2.99 4.70 -12.34
N ALA A 78 3.62 5.45 -13.26
CA ALA A 78 3.99 4.96 -14.58
C ALA A 78 4.97 3.78 -14.52
N ALA A 79 5.82 3.71 -13.49
CA ALA A 79 6.68 2.55 -13.25
C ALA A 79 5.89 1.28 -12.88
N GLY A 80 4.61 1.39 -12.49
CA GLY A 80 3.74 0.26 -12.21
C GLY A 80 3.39 0.05 -10.74
N VAL A 81 3.55 1.06 -9.91
CA VAL A 81 3.17 1.02 -8.49
C VAL A 81 1.76 1.59 -8.33
N TYR A 82 0.78 0.72 -8.09
CA TYR A 82 -0.63 1.07 -8.12
C TYR A 82 -1.33 1.10 -6.76
N SER A 83 -0.61 1.05 -5.66
CA SER A 83 -1.14 1.25 -4.30
C SER A 83 -0.23 2.15 -3.49
N ASP A 84 -0.78 2.73 -2.45
CA ASP A 84 -0.03 3.46 -1.44
C ASP A 84 -0.73 3.38 -0.08
N HIS A 85 0.03 3.35 1.01
CA HIS A 85 -0.46 3.32 2.37
C HIS A 85 0.07 4.48 3.23
N GLU A 86 0.90 5.35 2.66
CA GLU A 86 1.57 6.44 3.37
C GLU A 86 0.77 7.75 3.42
N CYS A 87 -0.40 7.80 2.78
CA CYS A 87 -1.24 8.99 2.83
C CYS A 87 -1.66 9.34 4.27
N HIS A 88 -1.32 10.53 4.71
CA HIS A 88 -1.70 11.03 6.03
C HIS A 88 -2.70 12.19 5.97
N ASP A 89 -2.96 12.73 4.79
CA ASP A 89 -3.98 13.72 4.53
C ASP A 89 -4.83 13.40 3.29
N LEU A 90 -5.98 14.06 3.22
CA LEU A 90 -6.98 13.80 2.19
C LEU A 90 -6.53 14.26 0.80
N SER A 91 -5.75 15.34 0.70
CA SER A 91 -5.33 15.91 -0.58
C SER A 91 -4.33 15.00 -1.29
N ASP A 92 -3.37 14.44 -0.55
CA ASP A 92 -2.43 13.44 -1.04
C ASP A 92 -3.17 12.18 -1.52
N ALA A 93 -4.09 11.67 -0.71
CA ALA A 93 -4.86 10.48 -1.06
C ALA A 93 -5.73 10.69 -2.31
N ILE A 94 -6.41 11.83 -2.45
CA ILE A 94 -7.22 12.15 -3.63
C ILE A 94 -6.34 12.26 -4.87
N ALA A 95 -5.19 12.93 -4.79
CA ALA A 95 -4.27 13.07 -5.92
C ALA A 95 -3.82 11.71 -6.47
N LYS A 96 -3.58 10.72 -5.59
CA LYS A 96 -3.22 9.34 -5.94
C LYS A 96 -4.41 8.57 -6.52
N LEU A 97 -5.61 8.69 -5.91
CA LEU A 97 -6.83 8.05 -6.40
C LEU A 97 -7.22 8.53 -7.80
N GLU A 98 -7.12 9.84 -8.07
CA GLU A 98 -7.39 10.43 -9.39
C GLU A 98 -6.45 9.92 -10.48
N ARG A 99 -5.25 9.49 -10.10
CA ARG A 99 -4.28 8.86 -11.00
C ARG A 99 -4.37 7.34 -11.05
N GLY A 100 -5.37 6.78 -10.39
CA GLY A 100 -5.70 5.35 -10.48
C GLY A 100 -5.05 4.45 -9.43
N GLN A 101 -4.31 4.99 -8.46
CA GLN A 101 -3.81 4.19 -7.34
C GLN A 101 -4.94 3.71 -6.43
N PHE A 102 -4.67 2.63 -5.71
CA PHE A 102 -5.46 2.19 -4.56
C PHE A 102 -4.85 2.78 -3.29
N ILE A 103 -5.70 3.19 -2.36
CA ILE A 103 -5.27 3.71 -1.06
C ILE A 103 -5.57 2.68 0.02
N MET A 104 -4.53 2.30 0.75
CA MET A 104 -4.63 1.44 1.92
C MET A 104 -4.64 2.34 3.16
N ILE A 105 -5.81 2.51 3.77
CA ILE A 105 -6.00 3.35 4.95
C ILE A 105 -5.47 2.61 6.16
N ARG A 106 -4.42 3.15 6.78
CA ARG A 106 -3.75 2.52 7.93
C ARG A 106 -4.45 2.82 9.24
N GLU A 107 -4.51 1.80 10.10
CA GLU A 107 -4.90 1.94 11.48
C GLU A 107 -4.15 0.88 12.32
N GLY A 108 -2.86 1.12 12.54
CA GLY A 108 -1.96 0.27 13.30
C GLY A 108 -1.55 0.85 14.64
N THR A 109 -0.39 0.44 15.13
CA THR A 109 0.19 1.00 16.36
C THR A 109 0.91 2.31 16.06
N ALA A 110 1.78 2.32 15.04
CA ALA A 110 2.61 3.45 14.69
C ALA A 110 1.86 4.50 13.87
N ALA A 111 1.12 4.08 12.85
CA ALA A 111 0.38 4.96 11.96
C ALA A 111 -1.13 4.75 12.07
N ARG A 112 -1.89 5.85 12.21
CA ARG A 112 -3.35 5.87 12.39
C ARG A 112 -3.95 6.95 11.51
N ASN A 113 -4.27 6.60 10.29
CA ASN A 113 -4.71 7.55 9.27
C ASN A 113 -6.23 7.51 9.02
N LEU A 114 -6.97 6.58 9.67
CA LEU A 114 -8.40 6.42 9.43
C LEU A 114 -9.20 7.71 9.63
N GLU A 115 -8.90 8.49 10.66
CA GLU A 115 -9.63 9.74 10.95
C GLU A 115 -9.41 10.79 9.86
N ALA A 116 -8.16 10.98 9.44
CA ALA A 116 -7.82 11.93 8.37
C ALA A 116 -8.39 11.52 7.02
N LEU A 117 -8.40 10.21 6.73
CA LEU A 117 -8.85 9.65 5.46
C LEU A 117 -10.31 9.16 5.48
N PHE A 118 -11.02 9.37 6.58
CA PHE A 118 -12.43 8.98 6.73
C PHE A 118 -13.34 9.46 5.59
N PRO A 119 -13.19 10.70 5.03
CA PRO A 119 -14.00 11.15 3.92
C PRO A 119 -13.87 10.30 2.63
N LEU A 120 -12.86 9.45 2.52
CA LEU A 120 -12.71 8.51 1.39
C LEU A 120 -13.72 7.35 1.44
N LEU A 121 -14.36 7.12 2.60
CA LEU A 121 -15.38 6.07 2.76
C LEU A 121 -16.74 6.53 2.22
N CYS A 122 -16.76 7.02 0.99
CA CYS A 122 -17.93 7.47 0.27
C CYS A 122 -17.97 6.85 -1.13
N ASP A 123 -19.11 6.91 -1.80
CA ASP A 123 -19.34 6.27 -3.11
C ASP A 123 -18.30 6.66 -4.18
N GLN A 124 -17.77 7.87 -4.10
CA GLN A 124 -16.80 8.36 -5.08
C GLN A 124 -15.45 7.66 -5.01
N TYR A 125 -14.97 7.35 -3.80
CA TYR A 125 -13.59 6.89 -3.59
C TYR A 125 -13.48 5.47 -3.03
N ALA A 126 -14.49 5.00 -2.30
CA ALA A 126 -14.45 3.74 -1.57
C ALA A 126 -14.06 2.52 -2.43
N GLU A 127 -14.38 2.54 -3.73
CA GLU A 127 -14.05 1.46 -4.67
C GLU A 127 -12.55 1.16 -4.79
N ARG A 128 -11.71 2.14 -4.51
CA ARG A 128 -10.25 2.04 -4.58
C ARG A 128 -9.57 2.18 -3.22
N CYS A 129 -10.33 2.06 -2.13
CA CYS A 129 -9.79 2.06 -0.79
C CYS A 129 -9.79 0.66 -0.20
N MET A 130 -8.80 0.39 0.64
CA MET A 130 -8.66 -0.83 1.46
C MET A 130 -8.23 -0.42 2.87
N PHE A 131 -8.44 -1.28 3.85
CA PHE A 131 -7.86 -1.11 5.18
C PHE A 131 -6.60 -1.94 5.34
N CYS A 132 -5.64 -1.40 6.04
CA CYS A 132 -4.46 -2.12 6.49
C CYS A 132 -4.05 -1.67 7.90
N THR A 133 -3.16 -2.41 8.53
CA THR A 133 -2.62 -2.05 9.83
C THR A 133 -1.21 -1.46 9.72
N ASP A 134 -0.48 -1.87 8.68
CA ASP A 134 0.95 -1.64 8.61
C ASP A 134 1.60 -2.18 9.91
N ASP A 135 2.47 -1.43 10.56
CA ASP A 135 3.09 -1.82 11.82
C ASP A 135 2.08 -1.89 12.97
N ILE A 136 1.64 -3.11 13.30
CA ILE A 136 0.82 -3.38 14.48
C ILE A 136 1.60 -4.19 15.50
N HIS A 137 1.69 -3.68 16.71
CA HIS A 137 2.37 -4.36 17.80
C HIS A 137 1.57 -5.60 18.24
N PRO A 138 2.23 -6.74 18.56
CA PRO A 138 1.53 -7.97 18.97
C PRO A 138 0.56 -7.78 20.13
N SER A 139 0.86 -6.92 21.10
CA SER A 139 -0.06 -6.60 22.19
C SER A 139 -1.34 -5.91 21.70
N ASP A 140 -1.21 -4.95 20.78
CA ASP A 140 -2.37 -4.26 20.20
C ASP A 140 -3.24 -5.22 19.38
N LEU A 141 -2.60 -6.14 18.64
CA LEU A 141 -3.30 -7.16 17.89
C LEU A 141 -4.14 -8.08 18.82
N LEU A 142 -3.58 -8.46 19.97
CA LEU A 142 -4.29 -9.30 20.96
C LEU A 142 -5.39 -8.55 21.69
N GLU A 143 -5.18 -7.30 22.05
CA GLU A 143 -6.11 -6.53 22.87
C GLU A 143 -7.22 -5.86 22.07
N ARG A 144 -6.91 -5.38 20.88
CA ARG A 144 -7.81 -4.54 20.06
C ARG A 144 -8.41 -5.31 18.89
N GLY A 145 -7.69 -6.28 18.34
CA GLY A 145 -8.03 -6.97 17.10
C GLY A 145 -7.22 -6.46 15.92
N HIS A 146 -7.65 -6.79 14.74
CA HIS A 146 -6.97 -6.49 13.46
C HIS A 146 -7.88 -5.64 12.56
N ILE A 147 -8.12 -6.07 11.33
CA ILE A 147 -9.03 -5.38 10.39
C ILE A 147 -10.45 -5.25 10.96
N ASP A 148 -10.90 -6.20 11.77
CA ASP A 148 -12.19 -6.11 12.46
C ASP A 148 -12.31 -4.91 13.40
N ALA A 149 -11.22 -4.53 14.05
CA ALA A 149 -11.17 -3.32 14.88
C ALA A 149 -11.28 -2.05 14.05
N ILE A 150 -10.63 -2.00 12.87
CA ILE A 150 -10.73 -0.88 11.94
C ILE A 150 -12.18 -0.73 11.44
N VAL A 151 -12.82 -1.84 11.06
CA VAL A 151 -14.23 -1.85 10.65
C VAL A 151 -15.14 -1.31 11.75
N LYS A 152 -14.97 -1.79 12.98
CA LYS A 152 -15.74 -1.31 14.14
C LYS A 152 -15.54 0.20 14.35
N LYS A 153 -14.27 0.67 14.31
CA LYS A 153 -13.96 2.09 14.47
C LYS A 153 -14.61 2.94 13.38
N ALA A 154 -14.47 2.55 12.11
CA ALA A 154 -15.06 3.28 10.98
C ALA A 154 -16.60 3.40 11.09
N ILE A 155 -17.29 2.31 11.45
CA ILE A 155 -18.75 2.31 11.66
C ILE A 155 -19.13 3.21 12.84
N HIS A 156 -18.38 3.18 13.94
CA HIS A 156 -18.61 4.08 15.09
C HIS A 156 -18.42 5.56 14.73
N MET A 157 -17.54 5.86 13.79
CA MET A 157 -17.34 7.21 13.24
C MET A 157 -18.48 7.65 12.30
N GLY A 158 -19.36 6.73 11.91
CA GLY A 158 -20.53 7.02 11.06
C GLY A 158 -20.40 6.54 9.61
N ALA A 159 -19.40 5.73 9.29
CA ALA A 159 -19.32 5.12 7.97
C ALA A 159 -20.47 4.13 7.74
N ASP A 160 -20.96 4.06 6.49
CA ASP A 160 -21.93 3.04 6.11
C ASP A 160 -21.33 1.63 6.29
N PRO A 161 -22.02 0.72 7.02
CA PRO A 161 -21.50 -0.61 7.31
C PRO A 161 -21.20 -1.45 6.05
N ILE A 162 -22.01 -1.32 5.01
CA ILE A 162 -21.81 -2.09 3.76
C ILE A 162 -20.56 -1.60 3.03
N THR A 163 -20.43 -0.30 2.88
CA THR A 163 -19.22 0.33 2.31
C THR A 163 -17.98 -0.04 3.10
N THR A 164 -18.05 -0.01 4.43
CA THR A 164 -16.92 -0.35 5.31
C THR A 164 -16.48 -1.81 5.14
N ILE A 165 -17.42 -2.77 5.08
CA ILE A 165 -17.10 -4.18 4.83
C ILE A 165 -16.54 -4.36 3.42
N LYS A 166 -17.07 -3.66 2.43
CA LYS A 166 -16.55 -3.68 1.06
C LYS A 166 -15.08 -3.24 1.01
N VAL A 167 -14.74 -2.15 1.68
CA VAL A 167 -13.36 -1.64 1.79
C VAL A 167 -12.46 -2.64 2.52
N ALA A 168 -12.95 -3.26 3.60
CA ALA A 168 -12.18 -4.21 4.40
C ALA A 168 -11.90 -5.54 3.69
N CYS A 169 -12.84 -6.03 2.88
CA CYS A 169 -12.81 -7.41 2.36
C CYS A 169 -12.81 -7.45 0.84
N HIS A 170 -13.89 -6.98 0.20
CA HIS A 170 -14.08 -7.12 -1.25
C HIS A 170 -12.99 -6.44 -2.06
N ASN A 171 -12.63 -5.21 -1.69
CA ASN A 171 -11.64 -4.44 -2.44
C ASN A 171 -10.26 -5.06 -2.33
N ALA A 172 -9.87 -5.53 -1.13
CA ALA A 172 -8.61 -6.22 -0.92
C ALA A 172 -8.56 -7.54 -1.73
N ALA A 173 -9.61 -8.35 -1.67
CA ALA A 173 -9.70 -9.59 -2.45
C ALA A 173 -9.60 -9.30 -3.96
N ARG A 174 -10.32 -8.29 -4.46
CA ARG A 174 -10.26 -7.88 -5.87
C ARG A 174 -8.87 -7.36 -6.27
N TYR A 175 -8.23 -6.56 -5.41
CA TYR A 175 -6.90 -6.01 -5.68
C TYR A 175 -5.85 -7.12 -5.77
N PHE A 176 -5.84 -8.06 -4.82
CA PHE A 176 -4.89 -9.17 -4.79
C PHE A 176 -5.30 -10.37 -5.63
N LEU A 177 -6.43 -10.31 -6.37
CA LEU A 177 -6.92 -11.38 -7.26
C LEU A 177 -7.21 -12.71 -6.52
N LEU A 178 -7.78 -12.61 -5.32
CA LEU A 178 -8.16 -13.74 -4.45
C LEU A 178 -9.57 -14.25 -4.77
#